data_768a95a3d86de1c59d85fec64fd79dbe
#
_entry.id   768a95a3d86de1c59d85fec64fd79dbe
#
_cell.length_a   1.000
_cell.length_b   1.000
_cell.length_c   1.000
_cell.angle_alpha   90.00
_cell.angle_beta   90.00
_cell.angle_gamma   90.00
#
_symmetry.space_group_name_H-M   'P 1'
#
loop_
_entity.id
_entity.type
_entity.pdbx_description
1 polymer ?
#
loop_
_entity_poly.entity_id
_entity_poly.type
_entity_poly.pdbx_seq_one_letter_code
_entity_poly.pdbx_strand_id
1 'polypeptide(L)'
;MPYQIERGGIIPRRIVTGASPREVARAVSWSRRDFLRIVTGATAAGLLPRRLRAATPGRKAIVVTFGGGARDEETFMPEGQENIPHLLTELIPRATFFSQVVNRGILGHYVATASLATGVYETFNNFAAVPPDHPTVFEYFRRDLKRPASDAWVVAPSNGFNRIGESGHRGYARGSGAGVILPKRLLAAALSGNGQAYDHLLRDNYETPMYAPQLGGNEMQLHEMAEVMRLSVTDFAAHARTLASPDELSVYIARHLMRQLAPSLLWITLHDIDVAHSGTYSLYLEAIQRTDRLCAELWHAIESEPEYSGKTAMFILPDFGRDSDTDAGGNGFQHHRTGDPLSRTTWMIAMGPGIRENVVVDRQLESTDLVPTLGARLGFETPLVAGKPAPEVT
;
A
#
# COMPACT_ATOMS: atom_id res chain seq x y z
N MET A 1 -23.12 -14.21 -26.93
CA MET A 1 -22.29 -15.43 -27.05
C MET A 1 -21.56 -15.62 -25.74
N PRO A 2 -21.61 -16.77 -25.06
CA PRO A 2 -20.95 -16.98 -23.79
C PRO A 2 -19.49 -17.38 -24.04
N TYR A 3 -18.57 -16.71 -23.37
CA TYR A 3 -17.15 -17.06 -23.39
C TYR A 3 -16.92 -18.30 -22.54
N GLN A 4 -16.28 -19.32 -23.13
CA GLN A 4 -15.63 -20.42 -22.45
C GLN A 4 -14.15 -20.05 -22.27
N ILE A 5 -13.65 -20.16 -21.03
CA ILE A 5 -12.22 -20.25 -20.75
C ILE A 5 -11.99 -21.65 -20.19
N GLU A 6 -11.39 -22.49 -20.99
CA GLU A 6 -10.85 -23.76 -20.52
C GLU A 6 -9.43 -23.55 -20.01
N ARG A 7 -9.25 -23.69 -18.71
CA ARG A 7 -8.23 -24.45 -17.99
C ARG A 7 -8.39 -24.18 -16.49
N GLY A 8 -9.05 -25.10 -15.81
CA GLY A 8 -8.87 -25.28 -14.35
C GLY A 8 -9.96 -24.76 -13.43
N GLY A 9 -11.23 -24.70 -13.80
CA GLY A 9 -12.28 -24.42 -12.84
C GLY A 9 -13.67 -24.41 -13.47
N ILE A 10 -14.47 -25.43 -13.21
CA ILE A 10 -15.87 -25.55 -13.65
C ILE A 10 -16.74 -24.71 -12.71
N ILE A 11 -17.38 -23.67 -13.23
CA ILE A 11 -18.45 -22.94 -12.53
C ILE A 11 -19.79 -23.51 -13.02
N PRO A 12 -20.63 -24.12 -12.16
CA PRO A 12 -21.94 -24.58 -12.57
C PRO A 12 -22.90 -23.40 -12.76
N ARG A 13 -23.43 -23.28 -13.99
CA ARG A 13 -24.58 -22.41 -14.28
C ARG A 13 -25.82 -22.92 -13.55
N ARG A 14 -26.40 -22.12 -12.66
CA ARG A 14 -27.81 -22.23 -12.33
C ARG A 14 -28.58 -21.12 -13.05
N ILE A 15 -29.33 -21.51 -14.05
CA ILE A 15 -30.32 -20.62 -14.67
C ILE A 15 -31.51 -20.56 -13.69
N VAL A 16 -31.74 -19.39 -13.11
CA VAL A 16 -32.97 -19.11 -12.37
C VAL A 16 -33.86 -18.30 -13.29
N THR A 17 -34.85 -18.95 -13.86
CA THR A 17 -35.94 -18.28 -14.60
C THR A 17 -37.00 -17.86 -13.60
N GLY A 18 -37.33 -16.55 -13.56
CA GLY A 18 -38.57 -16.07 -12.96
C GLY A 18 -38.48 -15.21 -11.69
N ALA A 19 -37.33 -14.70 -11.30
CA ALA A 19 -37.24 -13.76 -10.16
C ALA A 19 -37.33 -12.28 -10.60
N SER A 20 -38.02 -11.46 -9.80
CA SER A 20 -38.10 -10.03 -10.05
C SER A 20 -36.76 -9.31 -9.82
N PRO A 21 -36.50 -8.11 -10.40
CA PRO A 21 -35.24 -7.39 -10.20
C PRO A 21 -34.87 -7.10 -8.74
N ARG A 22 -35.85 -7.09 -7.83
CA ARG A 22 -35.64 -6.91 -6.38
C ARG A 22 -35.25 -8.20 -5.65
N GLU A 23 -35.57 -9.37 -6.19
CA GLU A 23 -35.17 -10.67 -5.63
C GLU A 23 -33.79 -11.10 -6.14
N VAL A 24 -33.40 -10.67 -7.33
CA VAL A 24 -32.06 -10.88 -7.87
C VAL A 24 -31.00 -10.09 -7.08
N ALA A 25 -31.35 -8.89 -6.60
CA ALA A 25 -30.44 -8.06 -5.77
C ALA A 25 -30.21 -8.62 -4.35
N ARG A 26 -30.99 -9.63 -3.91
CA ARG A 26 -30.75 -10.36 -2.65
C ARG A 26 -29.97 -11.67 -2.82
N ALA A 27 -29.68 -12.06 -4.05
CA ALA A 27 -28.96 -13.29 -4.34
C ALA A 27 -27.46 -13.00 -4.44
N VAL A 28 -26.78 -13.31 -3.35
CA VAL A 28 -25.32 -13.52 -3.27
C VAL A 28 -24.49 -12.24 -3.28
N SER A 29 -24.40 -11.59 -2.13
CA SER A 29 -23.26 -10.73 -1.84
C SER A 29 -22.03 -11.64 -1.64
N TRP A 30 -21.25 -11.83 -2.66
CA TRP A 30 -19.95 -12.48 -2.56
C TRP A 30 -19.00 -11.53 -1.84
N SER A 31 -18.51 -11.94 -0.66
CA SER A 31 -17.46 -11.23 0.05
C SER A 31 -16.10 -11.67 -0.49
N ARG A 32 -15.02 -10.89 -0.24
CA ARG A 32 -13.62 -11.33 -0.44
C ARG A 32 -13.39 -12.74 0.07
N ARG A 33 -14.04 -13.07 1.16
CA ARG A 33 -13.98 -14.38 1.83
C ARG A 33 -14.58 -15.50 0.98
N ASP A 34 -15.73 -15.27 0.34
CA ASP A 34 -16.41 -16.29 -0.45
C ASP A 34 -15.68 -16.56 -1.78
N PHE A 35 -15.17 -15.52 -2.41
CA PHE A 35 -14.32 -15.63 -3.59
C PHE A 35 -13.08 -16.51 -3.33
N LEU A 36 -12.37 -16.25 -2.24
CA LEU A 36 -11.13 -16.94 -1.93
C LEU A 36 -11.31 -18.39 -1.49
N ARG A 37 -12.46 -18.74 -0.89
CA ARG A 37 -12.82 -20.14 -0.61
C ARG A 37 -13.01 -20.97 -1.88
N ILE A 38 -13.44 -20.36 -2.97
CA ILE A 38 -13.61 -21.05 -4.25
C ILE A 38 -12.25 -21.28 -4.91
N VAL A 39 -11.32 -20.31 -4.76
CA VAL A 39 -10.00 -20.35 -5.40
C VAL A 39 -9.00 -21.24 -4.63
N THR A 40 -9.09 -21.34 -3.30
CA THR A 40 -8.00 -21.90 -2.48
C THR A 40 -8.30 -23.20 -1.74
N GLY A 41 -9.40 -23.83 -1.85
CA GLY A 41 -9.72 -25.12 -1.17
C GLY A 41 -9.04 -25.25 0.21
N ALA A 42 -9.68 -24.75 1.28
CA ALA A 42 -9.10 -24.58 2.61
C ALA A 42 -8.56 -25.90 3.22
N THR A 43 -7.28 -25.97 3.48
CA THR A 43 -6.68 -26.98 4.39
C THR A 43 -6.27 -26.30 5.69
N ALA A 44 -6.95 -26.67 6.78
CA ALA A 44 -6.59 -26.26 8.13
C ALA A 44 -5.29 -26.98 8.56
N ALA A 45 -4.23 -26.21 8.84
CA ALA A 45 -3.01 -26.74 9.46
C ALA A 45 -2.75 -26.05 10.80
N GLY A 46 -2.50 -26.89 11.82
CA GLY A 46 -2.43 -26.54 13.21
C GLY A 46 -1.31 -25.57 13.63
N LEU A 47 -1.61 -24.81 14.67
CA LEU A 47 -0.75 -23.84 15.33
C LEU A 47 0.29 -24.56 16.21
N LEU A 48 1.57 -24.41 15.89
CA LEU A 48 2.69 -24.71 16.79
C LEU A 48 3.31 -23.37 17.27
N PRO A 49 3.63 -23.22 18.57
CA PRO A 49 4.27 -22.01 19.07
C PRO A 49 5.67 -21.82 18.48
N ARG A 50 5.86 -20.72 17.76
CA ARG A 50 7.13 -20.39 17.13
C ARG A 50 7.97 -19.52 18.07
N ARG A 51 9.12 -19.98 18.45
CA ARG A 51 10.16 -19.18 19.13
C ARG A 51 10.53 -17.99 18.24
N LEU A 52 10.62 -16.80 18.82
CA LEU A 52 11.22 -15.63 18.17
C LEU A 52 12.56 -16.03 17.55
N ARG A 53 12.64 -16.00 16.25
CA ARG A 53 13.90 -16.28 15.54
C ARG A 53 14.77 -15.03 15.63
N ALA A 54 16.02 -15.21 16.00
CA ALA A 54 17.04 -14.17 15.88
C ALA A 54 17.03 -13.59 14.45
N ALA A 55 17.24 -12.27 14.36
CA ALA A 55 17.29 -11.57 13.08
C ALA A 55 18.22 -12.31 12.11
N THR A 56 17.70 -12.72 10.97
CA THR A 56 18.53 -13.33 9.92
C THR A 56 19.19 -12.19 9.15
N PRO A 57 20.54 -12.10 9.13
CA PRO A 57 21.22 -11.07 8.37
C PRO A 57 20.77 -11.05 6.91
N GLY A 58 20.45 -9.87 6.39
CA GLY A 58 20.07 -9.68 4.99
C GLY A 58 18.56 -9.72 4.68
N ARG A 59 17.67 -9.88 5.66
CA ARG A 59 16.22 -9.77 5.41
C ARG A 59 15.81 -8.34 5.09
N LYS A 60 14.95 -8.20 4.11
CA LYS A 60 14.38 -6.92 3.67
C LYS A 60 12.85 -6.96 3.72
N ALA A 61 12.23 -5.78 3.81
CA ALA A 61 10.79 -5.63 3.65
C ALA A 61 10.46 -4.44 2.76
N ILE A 62 9.49 -4.64 1.88
CA ILE A 62 8.87 -3.57 1.10
C ILE A 62 7.39 -3.53 1.47
N VAL A 63 6.91 -2.37 1.89
CA VAL A 63 5.50 -2.11 2.14
C VAL A 63 4.97 -1.26 1.00
N VAL A 64 3.87 -1.68 0.40
CA VAL A 64 3.15 -0.94 -0.64
C VAL A 64 1.77 -0.59 -0.10
N THR A 65 1.51 0.70 0.08
CA THR A 65 0.15 1.15 0.38
C THR A 65 -0.63 1.22 -0.94
N PHE A 66 -1.64 0.36 -1.07
CA PHE A 66 -2.62 0.39 -2.15
C PHE A 66 -3.61 1.52 -1.85
N GLY A 67 -3.11 2.76 -1.93
CA GLY A 67 -3.73 3.91 -1.32
C GLY A 67 -4.79 4.57 -2.18
N GLY A 68 -5.64 5.34 -1.51
CA GLY A 68 -6.83 5.94 -2.08
C GLY A 68 -8.10 5.14 -1.81
N GLY A 69 -7.97 3.91 -1.33
CA GLY A 69 -9.08 3.01 -0.99
C GLY A 69 -9.84 2.47 -2.23
N ALA A 70 -10.10 1.18 -2.24
CA ALA A 70 -10.91 0.52 -3.26
C ALA A 70 -11.94 -0.40 -2.60
N ARG A 71 -13.16 -0.46 -3.16
CA ARG A 71 -14.22 -1.33 -2.66
C ARG A 71 -14.08 -2.74 -3.22
N ASP A 72 -14.76 -3.68 -2.60
CA ASP A 72 -14.85 -5.05 -3.11
C ASP A 72 -15.61 -5.12 -4.44
N GLU A 73 -16.59 -4.25 -4.63
CA GLU A 73 -17.38 -4.13 -5.86
C GLU A 73 -16.49 -3.88 -7.09
N GLU A 74 -15.43 -3.10 -6.96
CA GLU A 74 -14.50 -2.81 -8.05
C GLU A 74 -13.23 -3.65 -8.02
N THR A 75 -13.11 -4.61 -7.07
CA THR A 75 -11.91 -5.45 -6.94
C THR A 75 -12.24 -6.94 -6.85
N PHE A 76 -12.64 -7.44 -5.68
CA PHE A 76 -12.78 -8.88 -5.40
C PHE A 76 -14.14 -9.46 -5.76
N MET A 77 -15.18 -8.65 -5.89
CA MET A 77 -16.47 -9.14 -6.40
C MET A 77 -16.37 -9.51 -7.88
N PRO A 78 -17.20 -10.44 -8.38
CA PRO A 78 -17.07 -10.95 -9.74
C PRO A 78 -16.95 -9.88 -10.83
N GLU A 79 -17.69 -8.78 -10.68
CA GLU A 79 -17.73 -7.68 -11.62
C GLU A 79 -16.45 -6.83 -11.58
N GLY A 80 -15.78 -6.78 -10.42
CA GLY A 80 -14.57 -5.99 -10.21
C GLY A 80 -13.27 -6.71 -10.53
N GLN A 81 -13.30 -8.03 -10.68
CA GLN A 81 -12.07 -8.85 -10.81
C GLN A 81 -11.23 -8.51 -12.04
N GLU A 82 -11.84 -8.01 -13.10
CA GLU A 82 -11.13 -7.55 -14.28
C GLU A 82 -10.22 -6.33 -14.02
N ASN A 83 -10.45 -5.61 -12.92
CA ASN A 83 -9.64 -4.45 -12.55
C ASN A 83 -8.37 -4.82 -11.75
N ILE A 84 -8.27 -6.06 -11.25
CA ILE A 84 -7.13 -6.51 -10.45
C ILE A 84 -6.54 -7.86 -10.92
N PRO A 85 -6.30 -8.04 -12.22
CA PRO A 85 -5.84 -9.32 -12.77
C PRO A 85 -4.51 -9.78 -12.20
N HIS A 86 -3.56 -8.88 -11.92
CA HIS A 86 -2.26 -9.23 -11.36
C HIS A 86 -2.36 -9.66 -9.88
N LEU A 87 -3.14 -8.97 -9.06
CA LEU A 87 -3.39 -9.41 -7.69
C LEU A 87 -3.97 -10.82 -7.68
N LEU A 88 -4.97 -11.10 -8.53
CA LEU A 88 -5.70 -12.37 -8.51
C LEU A 88 -4.90 -13.54 -9.10
N THR A 89 -4.21 -13.33 -10.21
CA THR A 89 -3.59 -14.44 -10.95
C THR A 89 -2.12 -14.64 -10.66
N GLU A 90 -1.46 -13.63 -10.13
CA GLU A 90 -0.01 -13.65 -9.92
C GLU A 90 0.40 -13.51 -8.44
N LEU A 91 -0.13 -12.50 -7.72
CA LEU A 91 0.39 -12.18 -6.38
C LEU A 91 -0.29 -13.00 -5.28
N ILE A 92 -1.63 -13.07 -5.25
CA ILE A 92 -2.37 -13.82 -4.23
C ILE A 92 -2.04 -15.32 -4.24
N PRO A 93 -1.88 -16.02 -5.38
CA PRO A 93 -1.47 -17.42 -5.38
C PRO A 93 -0.11 -17.68 -4.73
N ARG A 94 0.75 -16.67 -4.64
CA ARG A 94 2.10 -16.73 -4.05
C ARG A 94 2.18 -16.10 -2.66
N ALA A 95 1.04 -15.81 -2.05
CA ALA A 95 0.95 -15.02 -0.83
C ALA A 95 0.13 -15.68 0.27
N THR A 96 0.27 -15.15 1.48
CA THR A 96 -0.74 -15.21 2.53
C THR A 96 -1.63 -13.98 2.39
N PHE A 97 -2.92 -14.18 2.13
CA PHE A 97 -3.92 -13.13 1.95
C PHE A 97 -4.78 -13.01 3.22
N PHE A 98 -4.83 -11.82 3.80
CA PHE A 98 -5.70 -11.48 4.92
C PHE A 98 -6.92 -10.76 4.38
N SER A 99 -8.09 -11.37 4.54
CA SER A 99 -9.34 -10.86 3.96
C SER A 99 -9.97 -9.71 4.76
N GLN A 100 -9.56 -9.52 6.02
CA GLN A 100 -10.15 -8.55 6.93
C GLN A 100 -9.07 -7.80 7.73
N VAL A 101 -8.69 -6.62 7.26
CA VAL A 101 -7.84 -5.66 7.99
C VAL A 101 -8.68 -4.45 8.35
N VAL A 102 -8.81 -4.14 9.63
CA VAL A 102 -9.70 -3.08 10.10
C VAL A 102 -8.90 -1.88 10.58
N ASN A 103 -9.25 -0.69 10.07
CA ASN A 103 -8.77 0.58 10.55
C ASN A 103 -9.82 1.22 11.47
N ARG A 104 -9.54 1.32 12.78
CA ARG A 104 -10.43 1.96 13.76
C ARG A 104 -10.14 3.44 13.97
N GLY A 105 -9.10 3.96 13.34
CA GLY A 105 -8.67 5.35 13.44
C GLY A 105 -9.45 6.30 12.54
N ILE A 106 -8.85 7.44 12.30
CA ILE A 106 -9.35 8.47 11.38
C ILE A 106 -9.10 8.01 9.95
N LEU A 107 -10.13 8.03 9.11
CA LEU A 107 -10.05 7.65 7.70
C LEU A 107 -9.68 8.87 6.81
N GLY A 108 -8.49 9.40 7.03
CA GLY A 108 -7.85 10.37 6.16
C GLY A 108 -6.51 9.79 5.72
N HIS A 109 -6.17 9.87 4.44
CA HIS A 109 -5.04 9.12 3.85
C HIS A 109 -3.72 9.37 4.57
N TYR A 110 -3.42 10.61 4.95
CA TYR A 110 -2.15 10.92 5.63
C TYR A 110 -2.10 10.42 7.07
N VAL A 111 -3.18 10.61 7.85
CA VAL A 111 -3.24 10.15 9.25
C VAL A 111 -3.39 8.63 9.32
N ALA A 112 -4.12 8.01 8.39
CA ALA A 112 -4.26 6.56 8.34
C ALA A 112 -2.94 5.88 7.95
N THR A 113 -2.22 6.39 6.94
CA THR A 113 -0.91 5.87 6.57
C THR A 113 0.12 6.09 7.67
N ALA A 114 0.06 7.23 8.39
CA ALA A 114 0.89 7.43 9.59
C ALA A 114 0.56 6.41 10.68
N SER A 115 -0.72 6.09 10.90
CA SER A 115 -1.14 5.05 11.83
C SER A 115 -0.63 3.66 11.44
N LEU A 116 -0.63 3.34 10.14
CA LEU A 116 0.01 2.13 9.61
C LEU A 116 1.51 2.11 9.91
N ALA A 117 2.20 3.25 9.77
CA ALA A 117 3.65 3.34 9.94
C ALA A 117 4.10 3.40 11.42
N THR A 118 3.24 3.86 12.33
CA THR A 118 3.52 3.90 13.78
C THR A 118 3.02 2.66 14.53
N GLY A 119 2.01 1.95 13.98
CA GLY A 119 1.33 0.85 14.68
C GLY A 119 0.41 1.34 15.82
N VAL A 120 0.04 2.62 15.78
CA VAL A 120 -0.89 3.26 16.72
C VAL A 120 -1.87 4.11 15.91
N TYR A 121 -3.13 4.19 16.31
CA TYR A 121 -4.09 5.09 15.68
C TYR A 121 -3.77 6.55 16.06
N GLU A 122 -3.09 7.24 15.15
CA GLU A 122 -2.77 8.65 15.25
C GLU A 122 -4.05 9.51 15.16
N THR A 123 -4.06 10.66 15.85
CA THR A 123 -5.26 11.49 15.98
C THR A 123 -5.10 12.92 15.47
N PHE A 124 -4.00 13.24 14.81
CA PHE A 124 -3.81 14.57 14.23
C PHE A 124 -4.74 14.82 13.05
N ASN A 125 -5.02 16.09 12.78
CA ASN A 125 -5.80 16.48 11.61
C ASN A 125 -5.09 16.04 10.34
N ASN A 126 -5.83 15.39 9.42
CA ASN A 126 -5.29 14.85 8.17
C ASN A 126 -4.44 15.86 7.37
N PHE A 127 -4.82 17.13 7.37
CA PHE A 127 -4.13 18.20 6.65
C PHE A 127 -3.16 19.03 7.50
N ALA A 128 -3.04 18.74 8.80
CA ALA A 128 -2.05 19.44 9.63
C ALA A 128 -0.63 19.00 9.28
N ALA A 129 0.28 19.95 9.14
CA ALA A 129 1.70 19.68 8.89
C ALA A 129 2.44 19.37 10.19
N VAL A 130 2.09 18.25 10.81
CA VAL A 130 2.68 17.77 12.06
C VAL A 130 3.21 16.35 11.90
N PRO A 131 4.33 15.98 12.52
CA PRO A 131 4.78 14.60 12.54
C PRO A 131 3.84 13.74 13.40
N PRO A 132 3.83 12.40 13.25
CA PRO A 132 3.16 11.50 14.18
C PRO A 132 3.70 11.65 15.61
N ASP A 133 2.84 11.40 16.60
CA ASP A 133 3.24 11.46 18.01
C ASP A 133 4.01 10.20 18.45
N HIS A 134 3.75 9.06 17.80
CA HIS A 134 4.37 7.78 18.12
C HIS A 134 5.50 7.44 17.14
N PRO A 135 6.54 6.70 17.61
CA PRO A 135 7.66 6.33 16.76
C PRO A 135 7.21 5.50 15.56
N THR A 136 7.80 5.78 14.41
CA THR A 136 7.55 5.04 13.18
C THR A 136 8.30 3.71 13.15
N VAL A 137 7.88 2.80 12.32
CA VAL A 137 8.56 1.52 12.04
C VAL A 137 10.03 1.72 11.66
N PHE A 138 10.36 2.83 11.02
CA PHE A 138 11.73 3.16 10.59
C PHE A 138 12.63 3.51 11.77
N GLU A 139 12.10 4.22 12.76
CA GLU A 139 12.82 4.60 13.97
C GLU A 139 13.13 3.35 14.82
N TYR A 140 12.16 2.44 14.98
CA TYR A 140 12.40 1.15 15.64
C TYR A 140 13.45 0.33 14.88
N PHE A 141 13.26 0.17 13.56
CA PHE A 141 14.16 -0.60 12.70
C PHE A 141 15.60 -0.10 12.77
N ARG A 142 15.80 1.22 12.61
CA ARG A 142 17.15 1.79 12.61
C ARG A 142 17.82 1.75 13.98
N ARG A 143 17.07 2.01 15.03
CA ARG A 143 17.59 1.97 16.42
C ARG A 143 18.07 0.56 16.79
N ASP A 144 17.21 -0.42 16.67
CA ASP A 144 17.47 -1.76 17.21
C ASP A 144 18.47 -2.54 16.36
N LEU A 145 18.40 -2.40 15.05
CA LEU A 145 19.31 -3.07 14.12
C LEU A 145 20.55 -2.23 13.77
N LYS A 146 20.69 -1.03 14.36
CA LYS A 146 21.80 -0.10 14.13
C LYS A 146 22.00 0.22 12.65
N ARG A 147 20.90 0.43 11.92
CA ARG A 147 20.92 0.63 10.47
C ARG A 147 21.20 2.08 10.10
N PRO A 148 22.00 2.35 9.03
CA PRO A 148 22.25 3.69 8.57
C PRO A 148 20.99 4.34 7.98
N ALA A 149 21.00 5.66 7.78
CA ALA A 149 19.90 6.39 7.18
C ALA A 149 19.54 5.89 5.76
N SER A 150 20.55 5.50 4.99
CA SER A 150 20.38 4.98 3.62
C SER A 150 19.62 3.65 3.53
N ASP A 151 19.31 3.01 4.65
CA ASP A 151 18.71 1.68 4.68
C ASP A 151 17.19 1.68 4.95
N ALA A 152 16.62 2.86 5.16
CA ALA A 152 15.19 3.07 5.42
C ALA A 152 14.64 4.24 4.61
N TRP A 153 13.67 3.99 3.74
CA TRP A 153 13.12 5.00 2.83
C TRP A 153 11.61 4.95 2.69
N VAL A 154 11.04 6.12 2.43
CA VAL A 154 9.65 6.33 2.01
C VAL A 154 9.65 6.96 0.62
N VAL A 155 8.85 6.45 -0.28
CA VAL A 155 8.54 7.06 -1.58
C VAL A 155 7.04 7.26 -1.68
N ALA A 156 6.58 8.48 -1.87
CA ALA A 156 5.16 8.79 -1.89
C ALA A 156 4.83 9.96 -2.82
N PRO A 157 3.68 9.95 -3.53
CA PRO A 157 3.37 10.94 -4.53
C PRO A 157 3.03 12.32 -3.95
N SER A 158 2.38 12.37 -2.80
CA SER A 158 1.83 13.61 -2.22
C SER A 158 2.57 14.07 -0.97
N ASN A 159 2.54 15.39 -0.74
CA ASN A 159 3.29 16.05 0.33
C ASN A 159 2.93 15.58 1.74
N GLY A 160 1.65 15.27 2.00
CA GLY A 160 1.20 14.84 3.31
C GLY A 160 1.79 13.53 3.80
N PHE A 161 2.30 12.70 2.91
CA PHE A 161 2.95 11.43 3.26
C PHE A 161 4.39 11.58 3.77
N ASN A 162 4.99 12.76 3.73
CA ASN A 162 6.32 12.98 4.32
C ASN A 162 6.36 12.72 5.83
N ARG A 163 5.21 12.77 6.51
CA ARG A 163 5.05 12.49 7.96
C ARG A 163 5.37 11.07 8.34
N ILE A 164 5.18 10.10 7.43
CA ILE A 164 5.34 8.69 7.80
C ILE A 164 6.81 8.30 7.99
N GLY A 165 7.76 9.12 7.55
CA GLY A 165 9.18 8.83 7.65
C GLY A 165 9.76 8.99 9.06
N GLU A 166 9.30 9.96 9.83
CA GLU A 166 9.86 10.30 11.14
C GLU A 166 8.80 10.88 12.08
N SER A 167 8.88 10.56 13.36
CA SER A 167 7.96 11.03 14.38
C SER A 167 8.43 12.27 15.12
N GLY A 168 7.52 12.89 15.88
CA GLY A 168 7.83 13.91 16.90
C GLY A 168 8.13 13.33 18.28
N HIS A 169 8.24 12.01 18.42
CA HIS A 169 8.37 11.36 19.72
C HIS A 169 9.71 11.69 20.40
N ARG A 170 9.65 12.15 21.64
CA ARG A 170 10.82 12.65 22.40
C ARG A 170 11.91 11.60 22.67
N GLY A 171 11.57 10.32 22.61
CA GLY A 171 12.52 9.21 22.78
C GLY A 171 13.37 8.90 21.55
N TYR A 172 13.16 9.61 20.44
CA TYR A 172 13.88 9.42 19.18
C TYR A 172 14.47 10.75 18.71
N ALA A 173 15.73 10.71 18.30
CA ALA A 173 16.41 11.90 17.80
C ALA A 173 15.94 12.26 16.39
N ARG A 174 16.00 13.53 16.03
CA ARG A 174 15.81 13.95 14.64
C ARG A 174 16.80 13.23 13.71
N GLY A 175 16.34 12.82 12.54
CA GLY A 175 17.12 12.05 11.59
C GLY A 175 17.23 10.56 11.93
N SER A 176 16.48 10.05 12.94
CA SER A 176 16.45 8.64 13.29
C SER A 176 15.43 7.83 12.47
N GLY A 177 14.56 8.48 11.71
CA GLY A 177 13.57 7.88 10.83
C GLY A 177 14.08 7.53 9.43
N ALA A 178 13.19 7.41 8.46
CA ALA A 178 13.49 7.15 7.06
C ALA A 178 13.84 8.42 6.29
N GLY A 179 14.63 8.30 5.24
CA GLY A 179 14.67 9.28 4.17
C GLY A 179 13.34 9.31 3.41
N VAL A 180 12.89 10.47 2.99
CA VAL A 180 11.61 10.64 2.28
C VAL A 180 11.85 11.19 0.89
N ILE A 181 11.24 10.55 -0.10
CA ILE A 181 11.26 11.01 -1.48
C ILE A 181 9.82 11.33 -1.91
N LEU A 182 9.65 12.57 -2.35
CA LEU A 182 8.41 13.07 -2.94
C LEU A 182 8.64 13.35 -4.42
N PRO A 183 8.40 12.39 -5.32
CA PRO A 183 8.74 12.50 -6.74
C PRO A 183 8.15 13.71 -7.44
N LYS A 184 6.93 14.13 -7.10
CA LYS A 184 6.32 15.36 -7.64
C LYS A 184 7.14 16.61 -7.30
N ARG A 185 7.66 16.72 -6.07
CA ARG A 185 8.52 17.86 -5.67
C ARG A 185 9.84 17.86 -6.43
N LEU A 186 10.44 16.68 -6.60
CA LEU A 186 11.66 16.54 -7.39
C LEU A 186 11.42 16.93 -8.85
N LEU A 187 10.29 16.48 -9.42
CA LEU A 187 9.92 16.84 -10.79
C LEU A 187 9.65 18.34 -10.92
N ALA A 188 8.87 18.94 -10.03
CA ALA A 188 8.60 20.37 -10.04
C ALA A 188 9.89 21.21 -9.95
N ALA A 189 10.84 20.80 -9.11
CA ALA A 189 12.15 21.42 -8.99
C ALA A 189 12.98 21.27 -10.29
N ALA A 190 12.93 20.10 -10.95
CA ALA A 190 13.62 19.83 -12.20
C ALA A 190 13.11 20.70 -13.36
N LEU A 191 11.82 21.02 -13.36
CA LEU A 191 11.17 21.76 -14.47
C LEU A 191 11.36 23.28 -14.41
N SER A 192 11.82 23.82 -13.30
CA SER A 192 12.13 25.27 -13.12
C SER A 192 11.03 26.21 -13.64
N GLY A 193 9.75 25.87 -13.42
CA GLY A 193 8.59 26.65 -13.82
C GLY A 193 7.93 26.27 -15.16
N ASN A 194 8.49 25.34 -15.94
CA ASN A 194 7.88 24.83 -17.19
C ASN A 194 6.98 23.60 -16.96
N GLY A 195 6.14 23.63 -15.92
CA GLY A 195 5.37 22.47 -15.47
C GLY A 195 4.16 22.06 -16.32
N GLN A 196 3.69 22.89 -17.23
CA GLN A 196 2.40 22.69 -17.94
C GLN A 196 2.31 21.33 -18.68
N ALA A 197 3.41 20.86 -19.28
CA ALA A 197 3.46 19.55 -19.95
C ALA A 197 3.40 18.35 -18.98
N TYR A 198 3.48 18.59 -17.68
CA TYR A 198 3.51 17.59 -16.61
C TYR A 198 2.36 17.76 -15.61
N ASP A 199 1.37 18.57 -15.95
CA ASP A 199 0.22 18.84 -15.06
C ASP A 199 -0.44 17.57 -14.54
N HIS A 200 -0.57 16.55 -15.36
CA HIS A 200 -1.13 15.25 -15.00
C HIS A 200 -0.33 14.49 -13.94
N LEU A 201 0.97 14.78 -13.82
CA LEU A 201 1.83 14.20 -12.78
C LEU A 201 1.93 15.08 -11.53
N LEU A 202 1.80 16.40 -11.69
CA LEU A 202 2.02 17.37 -10.61
C LEU A 202 0.74 17.70 -9.86
N ARG A 203 -0.43 17.50 -10.49
CA ARG A 203 -1.73 17.83 -9.90
C ARG A 203 -2.05 16.88 -8.77
N ASP A 204 -2.40 17.44 -7.62
CA ASP A 204 -3.07 16.74 -6.53
C ASP A 204 -4.55 17.10 -6.56
N ASN A 205 -5.42 16.10 -6.39
CA ASN A 205 -6.88 16.31 -6.43
C ASN A 205 -7.39 17.14 -5.26
N TYR A 206 -6.64 17.21 -4.16
CA TYR A 206 -7.02 17.84 -2.90
C TYR A 206 -6.03 18.84 -2.34
N GLU A 207 -4.77 18.73 -2.70
CA GLU A 207 -3.72 19.56 -2.14
C GLU A 207 -3.20 20.52 -3.20
N THR A 208 -3.14 21.78 -2.83
CA THR A 208 -2.29 22.70 -3.59
C THR A 208 -0.86 22.18 -3.46
N PRO A 209 -0.17 21.82 -4.54
CA PRO A 209 1.09 21.03 -4.52
C PRO A 209 2.23 21.58 -3.68
N MET A 210 2.08 22.75 -3.11
CA MET A 210 3.15 23.55 -2.55
C MET A 210 3.03 23.89 -1.06
N TYR A 211 2.00 23.42 -0.35
CA TYR A 211 1.70 23.94 0.99
C TYR A 211 2.06 23.07 2.18
N ALA A 212 2.48 21.82 2.00
CA ALA A 212 3.01 21.09 3.15
C ALA A 212 4.42 21.59 3.46
N PRO A 213 4.65 22.24 4.60
CA PRO A 213 6.01 22.57 5.01
C PRO A 213 6.82 21.28 5.13
N GLN A 214 8.11 21.38 4.85
CA GLN A 214 9.01 20.25 5.06
C GLN A 214 8.98 19.86 6.54
N LEU A 215 8.59 18.62 6.82
CA LEU A 215 8.64 18.05 8.15
C LEU A 215 10.01 17.37 8.33
N GLY A 216 10.89 18.01 9.07
CA GLY A 216 12.22 17.48 9.30
C GLY A 216 13.22 17.75 8.14
N GLY A 217 14.44 17.30 8.27
CA GLY A 217 15.49 17.46 7.27
C GLY A 217 15.75 16.18 6.46
N ASN A 218 14.83 15.23 6.44
CA ASN A 218 14.99 13.90 5.85
C ASN A 218 14.39 13.76 4.45
N GLU A 219 13.83 14.86 3.89
CA GLU A 219 13.29 14.86 2.52
C GLU A 219 14.43 15.04 1.50
N MET A 220 14.55 14.09 0.57
CA MET A 220 15.56 14.11 -0.50
C MET A 220 15.36 15.31 -1.43
N GLN A 221 16.44 16.03 -1.67
CA GLN A 221 16.49 17.15 -2.60
C GLN A 221 16.90 16.70 -4.01
N LEU A 222 16.64 17.54 -5.03
CA LEU A 222 16.92 17.20 -6.43
C LEU A 222 18.40 16.88 -6.70
N HIS A 223 19.31 17.64 -6.09
CA HIS A 223 20.75 17.41 -6.25
C HIS A 223 21.20 16.09 -5.59
N GLU A 224 20.63 15.76 -4.41
CA GLU A 224 20.88 14.48 -3.74
C GLU A 224 20.35 13.31 -4.57
N MET A 225 19.18 13.47 -5.21
CA MET A 225 18.65 12.47 -6.12
C MET A 225 19.63 12.20 -7.27
N ALA A 226 20.14 13.26 -7.90
CA ALA A 226 21.07 13.13 -9.01
C ALA A 226 22.37 12.42 -8.61
N GLU A 227 22.90 12.71 -7.43
CA GLU A 227 24.12 12.09 -6.91
C GLU A 227 23.89 10.66 -6.43
N VAL A 228 22.93 10.47 -5.54
CA VAL A 228 22.70 9.20 -4.84
C VAL A 228 22.09 8.15 -5.74
N MET A 229 21.13 8.51 -6.58
CA MET A 229 20.49 7.59 -7.51
C MET A 229 21.20 7.48 -8.85
N ARG A 230 22.27 8.27 -9.10
CA ARG A 230 22.96 8.35 -10.40
C ARG A 230 21.97 8.60 -11.56
N LEU A 231 20.97 9.41 -11.30
CA LEU A 231 19.91 9.75 -12.24
C LEU A 231 20.04 11.21 -12.63
N SER A 232 20.36 11.47 -13.90
CA SER A 232 20.45 12.86 -14.36
C SER A 232 19.07 13.55 -14.29
N VAL A 233 19.06 14.83 -13.92
CA VAL A 233 17.83 15.65 -13.87
C VAL A 233 17.13 15.68 -15.22
N THR A 234 17.90 15.73 -16.32
CA THR A 234 17.38 15.74 -17.68
C THR A 234 16.70 14.41 -18.03
N ASP A 235 17.34 13.27 -17.70
CA ASP A 235 16.78 11.95 -17.98
C ASP A 235 15.54 11.70 -17.12
N PHE A 236 15.55 12.13 -15.85
CA PHE A 236 14.40 12.09 -14.97
C PHE A 236 13.20 12.84 -15.56
N ALA A 237 13.40 14.10 -15.96
CA ALA A 237 12.35 14.90 -16.57
C ALA A 237 11.89 14.32 -17.93
N ALA A 238 12.81 13.81 -18.74
CA ALA A 238 12.47 13.18 -20.03
C ALA A 238 11.64 11.91 -19.82
N HIS A 239 12.03 11.06 -18.87
CA HIS A 239 11.27 9.84 -18.56
C HIS A 239 9.89 10.17 -17.96
N ALA A 240 9.79 11.16 -17.10
CA ALA A 240 8.50 11.58 -16.51
C ALA A 240 7.44 11.91 -17.59
N ARG A 241 7.84 12.38 -18.79
CA ARG A 241 6.92 12.62 -19.91
C ARG A 241 6.24 11.36 -20.43
N THR A 242 6.80 10.19 -20.20
CA THR A 242 6.27 8.91 -20.68
C THR A 242 5.31 8.26 -19.69
N LEU A 243 5.20 8.82 -18.49
CA LEU A 243 4.38 8.29 -17.41
C LEU A 243 2.98 8.92 -17.43
N ALA A 244 1.98 8.11 -17.08
CA ALA A 244 0.59 8.53 -17.09
C ALA A 244 0.11 9.07 -15.73
N SER A 245 0.84 8.82 -14.64
CA SER A 245 0.35 9.13 -13.30
C SER A 245 1.45 9.37 -12.26
N PRO A 246 1.09 10.05 -11.14
CA PRO A 246 1.98 10.21 -9.99
C PRO A 246 2.47 8.90 -9.37
N ASP A 247 1.64 7.86 -9.35
CA ASP A 247 2.03 6.56 -8.81
C ASP A 247 3.06 5.86 -9.70
N GLU A 248 2.94 5.96 -11.02
CA GLU A 248 4.00 5.49 -11.95
C GLU A 248 5.33 6.20 -11.71
N LEU A 249 5.29 7.52 -11.47
CA LEU A 249 6.49 8.29 -11.14
C LEU A 249 7.10 7.82 -9.81
N SER A 250 6.26 7.51 -8.82
CA SER A 250 6.70 7.00 -7.52
C SER A 250 7.37 5.62 -7.66
N VAL A 251 6.77 4.71 -8.44
CA VAL A 251 7.34 3.38 -8.69
C VAL A 251 8.64 3.47 -9.51
N TYR A 252 8.71 4.36 -10.49
CA TYR A 252 9.94 4.62 -11.23
C TYR A 252 11.10 5.02 -10.31
N ILE A 253 10.87 5.98 -9.42
CA ILE A 253 11.87 6.42 -8.43
C ILE A 253 12.18 5.31 -7.42
N ALA A 254 11.18 4.59 -6.93
CA ALA A 254 11.40 3.48 -6.00
C ALA A 254 12.32 2.40 -6.60
N ARG A 255 12.12 2.04 -7.86
CA ARG A 255 12.98 1.07 -8.58
C ARG A 255 14.42 1.58 -8.77
N HIS A 256 14.61 2.87 -9.01
CA HIS A 256 15.95 3.47 -9.00
C HIS A 256 16.62 3.39 -7.63
N LEU A 257 15.89 3.73 -6.58
CA LEU A 257 16.34 3.62 -5.20
C LEU A 257 16.74 2.18 -4.83
N MET A 258 15.92 1.20 -5.24
CA MET A 258 16.21 -0.22 -5.03
C MET A 258 17.54 -0.62 -5.66
N ARG A 259 17.83 -0.19 -6.89
CA ARG A 259 19.07 -0.53 -7.59
C ARG A 259 20.30 0.17 -7.02
N GLN A 260 20.16 1.42 -6.59
CA GLN A 260 21.33 2.23 -6.21
C GLN A 260 21.68 2.14 -4.73
N LEU A 261 20.70 2.07 -3.86
CA LEU A 261 20.90 2.01 -2.40
C LEU A 261 20.53 0.68 -1.77
N ALA A 262 19.68 -0.07 -2.44
CA ALA A 262 19.20 -1.36 -1.95
C ALA A 262 18.70 -1.35 -0.48
N PRO A 263 17.84 -0.38 -0.06
CA PRO A 263 17.41 -0.28 1.33
C PRO A 263 16.78 -1.58 1.83
N SER A 264 16.89 -1.82 3.15
CA SER A 264 16.31 -3.00 3.78
C SER A 264 14.86 -2.80 4.21
N LEU A 265 14.44 -1.55 4.42
CA LEU A 265 13.05 -1.20 4.70
C LEU A 265 12.62 -0.07 3.77
N LEU A 266 11.75 -0.38 2.83
CA LEU A 266 11.22 0.57 1.86
C LEU A 266 9.69 0.61 1.96
N TRP A 267 9.13 1.82 2.06
CA TRP A 267 7.69 2.05 2.03
C TRP A 267 7.33 2.87 0.80
N ILE A 268 6.45 2.33 -0.01
CA ILE A 268 5.95 2.97 -1.23
C ILE A 268 4.46 3.22 -1.05
N THR A 269 4.06 4.47 -1.00
CA THR A 269 2.64 4.83 -0.98
C THR A 269 2.19 5.12 -2.40
N LEU A 270 1.14 4.45 -2.86
CA LEU A 270 0.39 4.76 -4.06
C LEU A 270 -0.87 5.52 -3.66
N HIS A 271 -1.41 6.39 -4.53
CA HIS A 271 -2.52 7.26 -4.15
C HIS A 271 -3.44 7.66 -5.31
N ASP A 272 -3.22 7.18 -6.52
CA ASP A 272 -4.00 7.55 -7.71
C ASP A 272 -5.50 7.20 -7.57
N ILE A 273 -5.83 6.16 -6.81
CA ILE A 273 -7.22 5.72 -6.60
C ILE A 273 -8.07 6.79 -5.93
N ASP A 274 -7.46 7.74 -5.22
CA ASP A 274 -8.16 8.85 -4.58
C ASP A 274 -8.82 9.84 -5.57
N VAL A 275 -8.54 9.70 -6.86
CA VAL A 275 -9.29 10.34 -7.95
C VAL A 275 -10.81 10.06 -7.86
N ALA A 276 -11.19 8.99 -7.18
CA ALA A 276 -12.58 8.63 -6.89
C ALA A 276 -13.43 9.79 -6.36
N HIS A 277 -12.85 10.69 -5.56
CA HIS A 277 -13.52 11.87 -5.05
C HIS A 277 -13.98 12.84 -6.14
N SER A 278 -13.41 12.79 -7.34
CA SER A 278 -13.86 13.59 -8.48
C SER A 278 -15.24 13.15 -9.00
N GLY A 279 -15.73 11.99 -8.60
CA GLY A 279 -16.96 11.38 -9.10
C GLY A 279 -16.83 10.74 -10.47
N THR A 280 -15.65 10.73 -11.07
CA THR A 280 -15.41 10.13 -12.39
C THR A 280 -15.07 8.64 -12.21
N TYR A 281 -16.11 7.80 -12.33
CA TYR A 281 -15.98 6.36 -12.08
C TYR A 281 -14.95 5.66 -12.99
N SER A 282 -14.87 6.06 -14.28
CA SER A 282 -13.88 5.48 -15.19
C SER A 282 -12.44 5.74 -14.75
N LEU A 283 -12.14 6.96 -14.27
CA LEU A 283 -10.81 7.28 -13.76
C LEU A 283 -10.48 6.50 -12.48
N TYR A 284 -11.49 6.26 -11.64
CA TYR A 284 -11.34 5.42 -10.46
C TYR A 284 -10.98 3.98 -10.82
N LEU A 285 -11.68 3.37 -11.81
CA LEU A 285 -11.33 2.03 -12.30
C LEU A 285 -9.94 1.97 -12.93
N GLU A 286 -9.60 2.95 -13.77
CA GLU A 286 -8.26 3.04 -14.37
C GLU A 286 -7.16 3.15 -13.30
N ALA A 287 -7.42 3.88 -12.22
CA ALA A 287 -6.48 3.99 -11.11
C ALA A 287 -6.30 2.66 -10.36
N ILE A 288 -7.39 1.89 -10.15
CA ILE A 288 -7.32 0.54 -9.56
C ILE A 288 -6.48 -0.38 -10.46
N GLN A 289 -6.77 -0.42 -11.75
CA GLN A 289 -6.04 -1.25 -12.73
C GLN A 289 -4.55 -0.88 -12.79
N ARG A 290 -4.23 0.41 -12.73
CA ARG A 290 -2.85 0.89 -12.67
C ARG A 290 -2.15 0.45 -11.39
N THR A 291 -2.81 0.61 -10.24
CA THR A 291 -2.24 0.24 -8.95
C THR A 291 -1.99 -1.27 -8.86
N ASP A 292 -2.91 -2.09 -9.40
CA ASP A 292 -2.75 -3.55 -9.54
C ASP A 292 -1.48 -3.89 -10.32
N ARG A 293 -1.32 -3.32 -11.52
CA ARG A 293 -0.13 -3.50 -12.37
C ARG A 293 1.16 -3.05 -11.67
N LEU A 294 1.14 -1.90 -11.02
CA LEU A 294 2.32 -1.37 -10.32
C LEU A 294 2.76 -2.25 -9.15
N CYS A 295 1.82 -2.89 -8.45
CA CYS A 295 2.15 -3.89 -7.42
C CYS A 295 2.90 -5.09 -8.01
N ALA A 296 2.46 -5.60 -9.16
CA ALA A 296 3.16 -6.69 -9.86
C ALA A 296 4.54 -6.26 -10.36
N GLU A 297 4.67 -5.05 -10.94
CA GLU A 297 5.96 -4.51 -11.37
C GLU A 297 6.97 -4.40 -10.21
N LEU A 298 6.52 -4.01 -9.03
CA LEU A 298 7.37 -3.97 -7.83
C LEU A 298 7.79 -5.38 -7.40
N TRP A 299 6.88 -6.35 -7.47
CA TRP A 299 7.23 -7.73 -7.17
C TRP A 299 8.24 -8.30 -8.16
N HIS A 300 8.07 -8.06 -9.46
CA HIS A 300 9.05 -8.43 -10.48
C HIS A 300 10.42 -7.77 -10.26
N ALA A 301 10.42 -6.51 -9.82
CA ALA A 301 11.67 -5.84 -9.45
C ALA A 301 12.35 -6.52 -8.26
N ILE A 302 11.59 -6.93 -7.23
CA ILE A 302 12.11 -7.70 -6.10
C ILE A 302 12.73 -9.03 -6.55
N GLU A 303 12.08 -9.75 -7.45
CA GLU A 303 12.58 -11.04 -7.94
C GLU A 303 13.82 -10.92 -8.83
N SER A 304 13.91 -9.84 -9.60
CA SER A 304 14.99 -9.63 -10.57
C SER A 304 16.24 -8.97 -9.99
N GLU A 305 16.10 -8.17 -8.93
CA GLU A 305 17.24 -7.45 -8.34
C GLU A 305 18.00 -8.35 -7.34
N PRO A 306 19.31 -8.61 -7.54
CA PRO A 306 20.09 -9.55 -6.70
C PRO A 306 20.10 -9.21 -5.21
N GLU A 307 20.01 -7.91 -4.88
CA GLU A 307 19.96 -7.43 -3.49
C GLU A 307 18.63 -7.72 -2.80
N TYR A 308 17.58 -8.08 -3.54
CA TYR A 308 16.23 -8.32 -3.04
C TYR A 308 15.79 -9.77 -3.21
N SER A 309 16.16 -10.40 -4.30
CA SER A 309 15.73 -11.75 -4.67
C SER A 309 16.02 -12.76 -3.55
N GLY A 310 14.98 -13.51 -3.15
CA GLY A 310 15.08 -14.53 -2.10
C GLY A 310 15.29 -13.97 -0.67
N LYS A 311 15.29 -12.65 -0.46
CA LYS A 311 15.57 -12.01 0.84
C LYS A 311 14.44 -11.11 1.32
N THR A 312 13.51 -10.74 0.44
CA THR A 312 12.55 -9.65 0.65
C THR A 312 11.14 -10.17 0.85
N ALA A 313 10.49 -9.70 1.90
CA ALA A 313 9.04 -9.81 2.04
C ALA A 313 8.37 -8.54 1.51
N MET A 314 7.29 -8.70 0.74
CA MET A 314 6.44 -7.60 0.30
C MET A 314 5.09 -7.68 1.00
N PHE A 315 4.63 -6.53 1.50
CA PHE A 315 3.33 -6.34 2.10
C PHE A 315 2.56 -5.31 1.27
N ILE A 316 1.38 -5.67 0.81
CA ILE A 316 0.49 -4.77 0.05
C ILE A 316 -0.80 -4.65 0.84
N LEU A 317 -1.21 -3.43 1.17
CA LEU A 317 -2.47 -3.19 1.87
C LEU A 317 -2.99 -1.77 1.57
N PRO A 318 -4.31 -1.58 1.48
CA PRO A 318 -4.90 -0.25 1.50
C PRO A 318 -4.76 0.40 2.89
N ASP A 319 -4.77 1.71 2.94
CA ASP A 319 -4.84 2.47 4.19
C ASP A 319 -6.23 2.37 4.84
N PHE A 320 -7.29 2.24 4.02
CA PHE A 320 -8.67 1.90 4.38
C PHE A 320 -9.49 1.58 3.12
N GLY A 321 -10.80 1.33 3.25
CA GLY A 321 -11.73 1.08 2.16
C GLY A 321 -12.49 2.32 1.70
N ARG A 322 -13.63 2.12 1.03
CA ARG A 322 -14.58 3.18 0.67
C ARG A 322 -16.00 2.80 1.09
N ASP A 323 -16.89 3.79 1.12
CA ASP A 323 -18.26 3.63 1.61
C ASP A 323 -19.08 2.66 0.74
N SER A 324 -20.07 2.05 1.38
CA SER A 324 -21.15 1.35 0.68
C SER A 324 -22.04 2.34 -0.09
N ASP A 325 -22.68 1.87 -1.15
CA ASP A 325 -23.65 2.67 -1.90
C ASP A 325 -24.94 2.94 -1.11
N THR A 326 -25.27 2.09 -0.15
CA THR A 326 -26.50 2.16 0.64
C THR A 326 -26.63 3.49 1.38
N ASP A 327 -25.57 3.95 2.01
CA ASP A 327 -25.55 5.18 2.81
C ASP A 327 -25.13 6.42 2.00
N ALA A 328 -24.58 6.22 0.81
CA ALA A 328 -24.04 7.28 -0.04
C ALA A 328 -24.97 7.67 -1.21
N GLY A 329 -26.15 7.08 -1.29
CA GLY A 329 -27.08 7.37 -2.38
C GLY A 329 -26.62 6.86 -3.75
N GLY A 330 -25.84 5.78 -3.79
CA GLY A 330 -25.31 5.16 -5.01
C GLY A 330 -23.93 5.67 -5.43
N ASN A 331 -23.28 6.49 -4.63
CA ASN A 331 -21.95 7.06 -4.92
C ASN A 331 -20.92 6.73 -3.84
N GLY A 332 -21.02 5.57 -3.20
CA GLY A 332 -20.13 5.14 -2.11
C GLY A 332 -18.66 5.19 -2.49
N PHE A 333 -18.31 4.85 -3.73
CA PHE A 333 -16.93 4.88 -4.22
C PHE A 333 -16.27 6.27 -4.06
N GLN A 334 -17.03 7.36 -3.99
CA GLN A 334 -16.50 8.72 -3.82
C GLN A 334 -16.10 9.04 -2.38
N HIS A 335 -16.51 8.23 -1.40
CA HIS A 335 -16.43 8.60 0.01
C HIS A 335 -15.72 7.51 0.83
N HIS A 336 -15.20 7.91 2.00
CA HIS A 336 -14.63 7.02 3.01
C HIS A 336 -14.95 7.55 4.41
N ARG A 337 -16.24 7.55 4.75
CA ARG A 337 -16.71 8.07 6.04
C ARG A 337 -16.43 7.08 7.16
N THR A 338 -16.03 7.60 8.30
CA THR A 338 -15.69 6.79 9.48
C THR A 338 -16.85 5.97 10.04
N GLY A 339 -18.09 6.33 9.72
CA GLY A 339 -19.29 5.60 10.11
C GLY A 339 -19.61 4.38 9.25
N ASP A 340 -19.03 4.27 8.06
CA ASP A 340 -19.29 3.14 7.17
C ASP A 340 -18.34 1.96 7.49
N PRO A 341 -18.85 0.74 7.76
CA PRO A 341 -18.01 -0.42 8.04
C PRO A 341 -17.10 -0.83 6.87
N LEU A 342 -17.53 -0.63 5.61
CA LEU A 342 -16.73 -0.98 4.43
C LEU A 342 -15.54 -0.04 4.26
N SER A 343 -15.70 1.25 4.60
CA SER A 343 -14.59 2.18 4.63
C SER A 343 -13.52 1.81 5.65
N ARG A 344 -13.91 1.13 6.73
CA ARG A 344 -12.98 0.69 7.78
C ARG A 344 -12.31 -0.64 7.51
N THR A 345 -12.90 -1.46 6.63
CA THR A 345 -12.43 -2.83 6.41
C THR A 345 -11.76 -2.96 5.05
N THR A 346 -10.56 -3.49 5.06
CA THR A 346 -9.75 -3.73 3.87
C THR A 346 -9.06 -5.09 3.95
N TRP A 347 -7.99 -5.28 3.21
CA TRP A 347 -7.25 -6.53 3.08
C TRP A 347 -5.74 -6.30 3.17
N MET A 348 -4.96 -7.37 3.30
CA MET A 348 -3.51 -7.35 3.19
C MET A 348 -3.00 -8.59 2.45
N ILE A 349 -2.05 -8.39 1.56
CA ILE A 349 -1.25 -9.44 0.93
C ILE A 349 0.14 -9.40 1.56
N ALA A 350 0.64 -10.55 1.98
CA ALA A 350 2.01 -10.71 2.43
C ALA A 350 2.67 -11.86 1.66
N MET A 351 3.83 -11.62 1.07
CA MET A 351 4.53 -12.60 0.23
C MET A 351 6.05 -12.50 0.37
N GLY A 352 6.74 -13.56 0.03
CA GLY A 352 8.19 -13.64 0.07
C GLY A 352 8.74 -14.78 0.93
N PRO A 353 10.06 -14.89 1.09
CA PRO A 353 10.70 -16.04 1.73
C PRO A 353 10.20 -16.33 3.14
N GLY A 354 9.71 -17.55 3.37
CA GLY A 354 9.20 -18.02 4.65
C GLY A 354 7.76 -17.55 4.97
N ILE A 355 7.10 -16.85 4.08
CA ILE A 355 5.66 -16.63 4.09
C ILE A 355 4.99 -17.75 3.30
N ARG A 356 3.89 -18.30 3.81
CA ARG A 356 3.19 -19.40 3.13
C ARG A 356 2.45 -18.87 1.91
N GLU A 357 2.55 -19.61 0.82
CA GLU A 357 1.85 -19.30 -0.42
C GLU A 357 0.45 -19.91 -0.42
N ASN A 358 -0.45 -19.30 -1.17
CA ASN A 358 -1.83 -19.74 -1.38
C ASN A 358 -2.60 -19.98 -0.07
N VAL A 359 -2.47 -19.06 0.89
CA VAL A 359 -3.13 -19.12 2.20
C VAL A 359 -4.06 -17.94 2.36
N VAL A 360 -5.30 -18.22 2.76
CA VAL A 360 -6.28 -17.19 3.15
C VAL A 360 -6.44 -17.19 4.66
N VAL A 361 -6.35 -16.01 5.24
CA VAL A 361 -6.55 -15.76 6.67
C VAL A 361 -7.81 -14.92 6.84
N ASP A 362 -8.87 -15.53 7.33
CA ASP A 362 -10.19 -14.90 7.51
C ASP A 362 -10.38 -14.21 8.85
N ARG A 363 -9.45 -14.39 9.80
CA ARG A 363 -9.55 -13.67 11.07
C ARG A 363 -9.30 -12.18 10.85
N GLN A 364 -9.95 -11.36 11.64
CA GLN A 364 -9.72 -9.93 11.65
C GLN A 364 -8.30 -9.61 12.16
N LEU A 365 -7.61 -8.71 11.44
CA LEU A 365 -6.43 -7.99 11.89
C LEU A 365 -6.80 -6.51 12.12
N GLU A 366 -6.08 -5.87 13.02
CA GLU A 366 -6.06 -4.40 13.09
C GLU A 366 -5.01 -3.86 12.11
N SER A 367 -5.25 -2.72 11.51
CA SER A 367 -4.25 -2.08 10.64
C SER A 367 -2.95 -1.74 11.38
N THR A 368 -3.03 -1.54 12.71
CA THR A 368 -1.88 -1.34 13.60
C THR A 368 -1.02 -2.59 13.81
N ASP A 369 -1.47 -3.77 13.39
CA ASP A 369 -0.69 -5.03 13.49
C ASP A 369 0.47 -5.10 12.48
N LEU A 370 0.50 -4.22 11.49
CA LEU A 370 1.57 -4.20 10.47
C LEU A 370 2.95 -3.93 11.08
N VAL A 371 3.07 -2.92 11.95
CA VAL A 371 4.38 -2.53 12.53
C VAL A 371 4.98 -3.65 13.38
N PRO A 372 4.29 -4.26 14.34
CA PRO A 372 4.85 -5.38 15.11
C PRO A 372 5.06 -6.63 14.23
N THR A 373 4.31 -6.80 13.14
CA THR A 373 4.56 -7.87 12.16
C THR A 373 5.88 -7.65 11.43
N LEU A 374 6.16 -6.43 10.98
CA LEU A 374 7.45 -6.07 10.39
C LEU A 374 8.59 -6.21 11.41
N GLY A 375 8.36 -5.81 12.67
CA GLY A 375 9.32 -5.99 13.76
C GLY A 375 9.71 -7.46 13.97
N ALA A 376 8.73 -8.33 14.10
CA ALA A 376 8.94 -9.77 14.24
C ALA A 376 9.63 -10.38 13.01
N ARG A 377 9.33 -9.89 11.82
CA ARG A 377 9.89 -10.36 10.56
C ARG A 377 11.36 -9.97 10.36
N LEU A 378 11.68 -8.72 10.66
CA LEU A 378 13.03 -8.15 10.48
C LEU A 378 13.91 -8.30 11.73
N GLY A 379 13.33 -8.60 12.89
CA GLY A 379 14.06 -8.87 14.13
C GLY A 379 14.34 -7.62 14.97
N PHE A 380 13.39 -6.68 15.03
CA PHE A 380 13.43 -5.52 15.92
C PHE A 380 12.18 -5.43 16.81
N GLU A 381 12.29 -4.73 17.93
CA GLU A 381 11.20 -4.56 18.88
C GLU A 381 10.39 -3.30 18.61
N THR A 382 9.10 -3.36 18.96
CA THR A 382 8.14 -2.27 18.76
C THR A 382 7.37 -2.00 20.07
N PRO A 383 8.06 -1.47 21.11
CA PRO A 383 7.51 -1.45 22.47
C PRO A 383 6.33 -0.48 22.68
N LEU A 384 6.11 0.47 21.78
CA LEU A 384 5.06 1.50 21.93
C LEU A 384 3.89 1.31 20.96
N VAL A 385 3.81 0.17 20.27
CA VAL A 385 2.69 -0.10 19.34
C VAL A 385 1.48 -0.65 20.07
N ALA A 386 0.30 -0.42 19.52
CA ALA A 386 -0.96 -0.97 20.04
C ALA A 386 -1.28 -2.36 19.46
N GLY A 387 -0.77 -2.65 18.25
CA GLY A 387 -1.01 -3.88 17.52
C GLY A 387 -0.21 -5.08 18.00
N LYS A 388 -0.46 -6.23 17.38
CA LYS A 388 0.23 -7.51 17.63
C LYS A 388 0.75 -8.09 16.32
N PRO A 389 1.89 -8.81 16.35
CA PRO A 389 2.40 -9.42 15.12
C PRO A 389 1.44 -10.49 14.58
N ALA A 390 1.27 -10.54 13.26
CA ALA A 390 0.52 -11.58 12.58
C ALA A 390 1.37 -12.86 12.49
N PRO A 391 1.04 -13.92 13.25
CA PRO A 391 1.90 -15.11 13.34
C PRO A 391 1.98 -15.90 12.03
N GLU A 392 1.07 -15.68 11.10
CA GLU A 392 1.01 -16.35 9.81
C GLU A 392 2.16 -15.95 8.88
N VAL A 393 2.77 -14.78 9.13
CA VAL A 393 3.78 -14.18 8.24
C VAL A 393 5.07 -13.72 8.95
N THR A 394 5.25 -14.11 10.20
CA THR A 394 6.44 -13.79 11.02
C THR A 394 7.44 -14.94 11.16
#